data_ffa8116e5b1adaeb779bba002071d4b9
#
_entry.id   ffa8116e5b1adaeb779bba002071d4b9
#
_cell.length_a   1.000
_cell.length_b   1.000
_cell.length_c   1.000
_cell.angle_alpha   90.00
_cell.angle_beta   90.00
_cell.angle_gamma   90.00
#
_symmetry.space_group_name_H-M   'P 1'
#
loop_
_entity.id
_entity.type
_entity.pdbx_description
1 polymer ?
#
loop_
_entity_poly.entity_id
_entity_poly.type
_entity_poly.pdbx_seq_one_letter_code
_entity_poly.pdbx_strand_id
1 'polypeptide(L)'
;MLPRNRFMLSSSILAVLRSVSLAMPAFADNPKRVGQQLSSFKATASQVKSEADLLKSYTPSKRLSWQTHTSQLVVLRDPVNQLGKDLAFLEANKPVATENQLMAIDHARPHLESIAETLTLAIQLVDEDRRNVNSTEYVEAVNSVYAHAHDLHTKVEAILDLEASKVRFDKLELPDLSNQGS
;
A
#
# COMPACT_ATOMS: atom_id res chain seq x y z
N MET A 1 -4.38 -43.33 -0.97
CA MET A 1 -3.17 -42.50 -0.76
C MET A 1 -3.17 -41.44 -1.87
N LEU A 2 -3.67 -40.21 -1.58
CA LEU A 2 -3.67 -39.10 -2.53
C LEU A 2 -2.42 -38.25 -2.26
N PRO A 3 -1.72 -37.76 -3.28
CA PRO A 3 -0.56 -36.90 -3.09
C PRO A 3 -0.97 -35.57 -2.46
N ARG A 4 -0.33 -35.23 -1.34
CA ARG A 4 -0.41 -33.90 -0.70
C ARG A 4 0.28 -32.89 -1.64
N ASN A 5 -0.46 -32.29 -2.54
CA ASN A 5 0.00 -31.09 -3.22
C ASN A 5 0.19 -29.99 -2.15
N ARG A 6 1.43 -29.85 -1.71
CA ARG A 6 1.88 -28.69 -0.95
C ARG A 6 1.93 -27.53 -1.95
N PHE A 7 0.88 -26.72 -1.97
CA PHE A 7 0.99 -25.38 -2.50
C PHE A 7 1.93 -24.61 -1.55
N MET A 8 3.22 -24.62 -1.89
CA MET A 8 4.17 -23.70 -1.26
C MET A 8 3.86 -22.30 -1.78
N LEU A 9 3.03 -21.56 -1.05
CA LEU A 9 2.98 -20.11 -1.15
C LEU A 9 4.32 -19.62 -0.61
N SER A 10 5.26 -19.39 -1.53
CA SER A 10 6.62 -18.97 -1.21
C SER A 10 6.59 -17.70 -0.36
N SER A 11 7.24 -17.74 0.79
CA SER A 11 7.36 -16.63 1.78
C SER A 11 8.16 -15.43 1.27
N SER A 12 7.84 -14.90 0.09
CA SER A 12 8.63 -13.86 -0.57
C SER A 12 8.20 -12.43 -0.22
N ILE A 13 7.21 -12.23 0.68
CA ILE A 13 6.72 -10.88 1.00
C ILE A 13 7.73 -10.09 1.83
N LEU A 14 8.43 -10.75 2.75
CA LEU A 14 9.37 -10.06 3.67
C LEU A 14 10.73 -9.70 3.04
N ALA A 15 11.11 -10.33 1.93
CA ALA A 15 12.44 -10.13 1.32
C ALA A 15 12.55 -8.80 0.54
N VAL A 16 11.45 -8.20 0.14
CA VAL A 16 11.46 -6.99 -0.71
C VAL A 16 11.80 -5.71 0.08
N LEU A 17 11.55 -5.69 1.39
CA LEU A 17 11.79 -4.51 2.23
C LEU A 17 13.25 -4.35 2.69
N ARG A 18 14.10 -5.38 2.54
CA ARG A 18 15.47 -5.38 3.14
C ARG A 18 16.64 -5.24 2.18
N SER A 19 16.49 -5.26 0.87
CA SER A 19 17.66 -5.31 -0.03
C SER A 19 17.36 -4.69 -1.39
N VAL A 20 17.31 -3.37 -1.49
CA VAL A 20 17.57 -2.72 -2.77
C VAL A 20 18.52 -1.56 -2.56
N SER A 21 19.80 -1.88 -2.30
CA SER A 21 20.91 -1.01 -2.67
C SER A 21 21.26 -1.30 -4.14
N LEU A 22 20.32 -1.00 -5.04
CA LEU A 22 20.65 -0.88 -6.45
C LEU A 22 21.04 0.57 -6.68
N ALA A 23 22.31 0.78 -7.04
CA ALA A 23 22.77 2.01 -7.64
C ALA A 23 21.91 2.26 -8.91
N MET A 24 20.81 2.99 -8.73
CA MET A 24 20.01 3.46 -9.86
C MET A 24 20.79 4.60 -10.53
N PRO A 25 20.89 4.59 -11.88
CA PRO A 25 21.47 5.72 -12.59
C PRO A 25 20.70 6.97 -12.19
N ALA A 26 21.45 8.05 -12.01
CA ALA A 26 20.96 9.39 -11.71
C ALA A 26 20.03 9.89 -12.83
N PHE A 27 18.78 9.49 -12.80
CA PHE A 27 17.70 10.19 -13.50
C PHE A 27 17.10 11.17 -12.51
N ALA A 28 17.81 12.29 -12.43
CA ALA A 28 17.69 13.32 -11.44
C ALA A 28 16.33 14.06 -11.47
N ASP A 29 15.88 14.37 -10.28
CA ASP A 29 15.53 15.76 -9.87
C ASP A 29 14.25 16.33 -10.46
N ASN A 30 13.13 15.56 -10.39
CA ASN A 30 11.87 16.20 -10.73
C ASN A 30 10.81 15.89 -9.68
N PRO A 31 10.40 16.88 -8.82
CA PRO A 31 9.28 16.75 -7.88
C PRO A 31 7.99 16.26 -8.56
N LYS A 32 7.80 16.58 -9.86
CA LYS A 32 6.66 16.08 -10.65
C LYS A 32 6.65 14.56 -10.76
N ARG A 33 7.83 13.94 -10.86
CA ARG A 33 7.93 12.48 -10.95
C ARG A 33 7.58 11.81 -9.62
N VAL A 34 8.01 12.42 -8.51
CA VAL A 34 7.59 11.98 -7.16
C VAL A 34 6.09 12.11 -7.01
N GLY A 35 5.48 13.23 -7.43
CA GLY A 35 4.04 13.44 -7.41
C GLY A 35 3.26 12.43 -8.27
N GLN A 36 3.76 12.10 -9.47
CA GLN A 36 3.18 11.05 -10.32
C GLN A 36 3.22 9.69 -9.64
N GLN A 37 4.37 9.33 -9.04
CA GLN A 37 4.51 8.06 -8.33
C GLN A 37 3.62 8.00 -7.09
N LEU A 38 3.48 9.10 -6.34
CA LEU A 38 2.54 9.19 -5.22
C LEU A 38 1.09 9.04 -5.67
N SER A 39 0.72 9.57 -6.83
CA SER A 39 -0.62 9.38 -7.39
C SER A 39 -0.88 7.91 -7.75
N SER A 40 0.11 7.22 -8.34
CA SER A 40 0.06 5.77 -8.59
C SER A 40 -0.02 4.98 -7.29
N PHE A 41 0.81 5.34 -6.31
CA PHE A 41 0.81 4.74 -4.96
C PHE A 41 -0.57 4.87 -4.29
N LYS A 42 -1.20 6.07 -4.33
CA LYS A 42 -2.56 6.29 -3.83
C LYS A 42 -3.58 5.35 -4.50
N ALA A 43 -3.52 5.21 -5.82
CA ALA A 43 -4.42 4.32 -6.56
C ALA A 43 -4.26 2.86 -6.12
N THR A 44 -3.00 2.37 -5.99
CA THR A 44 -2.72 1.02 -5.50
C THR A 44 -3.13 0.85 -4.04
N ALA A 45 -2.94 1.87 -3.18
CA ALA A 45 -3.39 1.84 -1.79
C ALA A 45 -4.93 1.75 -1.68
N SER A 46 -5.67 2.42 -2.58
CA SER A 46 -7.13 2.29 -2.70
C SER A 46 -7.53 0.86 -3.07
N GLN A 47 -6.81 0.22 -3.99
CA GLN A 47 -7.04 -1.18 -4.33
C GLN A 47 -6.77 -2.09 -3.13
N VAL A 48 -5.64 -1.94 -2.44
CA VAL A 48 -5.30 -2.73 -1.23
C VAL A 48 -6.39 -2.59 -0.17
N LYS A 49 -6.88 -1.37 0.08
CA LYS A 49 -8.00 -1.11 1.00
C LYS A 49 -9.25 -1.89 0.59
N SER A 50 -9.63 -1.87 -0.69
CA SER A 50 -10.83 -2.56 -1.19
C SER A 50 -10.71 -4.08 -1.07
N GLU A 51 -9.56 -4.64 -1.42
CA GLU A 51 -9.30 -6.08 -1.32
C GLU A 51 -9.21 -6.55 0.15
N ALA A 52 -8.66 -5.70 1.03
CA ALA A 52 -8.63 -5.98 2.46
C ALA A 52 -10.02 -5.91 3.11
N ASP A 53 -10.89 -4.99 2.67
CA ASP A 53 -12.29 -4.91 3.11
C ASP A 53 -13.07 -6.17 2.68
N LEU A 54 -12.86 -6.62 1.45
CA LEU A 54 -13.45 -7.85 0.95
C LEU A 54 -12.98 -9.07 1.77
N LEU A 55 -11.67 -9.20 2.02
CA LEU A 55 -11.12 -10.27 2.86
C LEU A 55 -11.71 -10.24 4.27
N LYS A 56 -11.79 -9.05 4.88
CA LYS A 56 -12.41 -8.86 6.18
C LYS A 56 -13.87 -9.30 6.20
N SER A 57 -14.62 -9.02 5.13
CA SER A 57 -16.04 -9.43 5.03
C SER A 57 -16.23 -10.94 5.05
N TYR A 58 -15.19 -11.71 4.75
CA TYR A 58 -15.23 -13.17 4.78
C TYR A 58 -15.11 -13.75 6.20
N THR A 59 -14.42 -13.05 7.12
CA THR A 59 -14.09 -13.59 8.44
C THR A 59 -15.29 -13.94 9.32
N PRO A 60 -16.46 -13.22 9.27
CA PRO A 60 -17.63 -13.62 10.05
C PRO A 60 -18.34 -14.87 9.50
N SER A 61 -18.08 -15.24 8.26
CA SER A 61 -18.81 -16.29 7.55
C SER A 61 -18.16 -17.65 7.70
N LYS A 62 -18.60 -18.44 8.66
CA LYS A 62 -18.18 -19.84 8.84
C LYS A 62 -18.54 -20.76 7.65
N ARG A 63 -19.28 -20.25 6.65
CA ARG A 63 -19.69 -21.00 5.46
C ARG A 63 -18.71 -20.85 4.30
N LEU A 64 -17.83 -19.85 4.33
CA LEU A 64 -16.84 -19.67 3.28
C LEU A 64 -15.71 -20.68 3.44
N SER A 65 -15.30 -21.21 2.31
CA SER A 65 -14.24 -22.21 2.29
C SER A 65 -12.87 -21.54 2.50
N TRP A 66 -11.93 -22.31 3.03
CA TRP A 66 -10.54 -21.86 3.15
C TRP A 66 -9.94 -21.46 1.79
N GLN A 67 -10.39 -22.08 0.69
CA GLN A 67 -9.96 -21.72 -0.67
C GLN A 67 -10.34 -20.30 -1.04
N THR A 68 -11.53 -19.84 -0.64
CA THR A 68 -11.98 -18.47 -0.85
C THR A 68 -11.08 -17.49 -0.14
N HIS A 69 -10.75 -17.74 1.14
CA HIS A 69 -9.81 -16.93 1.89
C HIS A 69 -8.42 -16.91 1.25
N THR A 70 -7.89 -18.08 0.87
CA THR A 70 -6.57 -18.19 0.22
C THR A 70 -6.53 -17.43 -1.11
N SER A 71 -7.57 -17.55 -1.93
CA SER A 71 -7.65 -16.81 -3.19
C SER A 71 -7.59 -15.31 -2.97
N GLN A 72 -8.30 -14.81 -1.96
CA GLN A 72 -8.31 -13.38 -1.64
C GLN A 72 -6.98 -12.90 -1.06
N LEU A 73 -6.32 -13.71 -0.22
CA LEU A 73 -4.97 -13.43 0.27
C LEU A 73 -3.94 -13.31 -0.88
N VAL A 74 -4.06 -14.18 -1.90
CA VAL A 74 -3.20 -14.11 -3.10
C VAL A 74 -3.47 -12.83 -3.91
N VAL A 75 -4.75 -12.47 -4.10
CA VAL A 75 -5.13 -11.24 -4.81
C VAL A 75 -4.59 -10.01 -4.10
N LEU A 76 -4.63 -9.99 -2.76
CA LEU A 76 -4.16 -8.86 -1.95
C LEU A 76 -2.62 -8.75 -1.94
N ARG A 77 -1.91 -9.87 -2.05
CA ARG A 77 -0.44 -9.91 -2.00
C ARG A 77 0.23 -9.06 -3.09
N ASP A 78 -0.26 -9.16 -4.31
CA ASP A 78 0.39 -8.54 -5.46
C ASP A 78 0.35 -6.99 -5.40
N PRO A 79 -0.78 -6.32 -5.11
CA PRO A 79 -0.79 -4.88 -4.92
C PRO A 79 -0.01 -4.43 -3.66
N VAL A 80 0.04 -5.22 -2.58
CA VAL A 80 0.91 -4.92 -1.42
C VAL A 80 2.39 -4.94 -1.82
N ASN A 81 2.82 -5.94 -2.61
CA ASN A 81 4.18 -5.98 -3.14
C ASN A 81 4.48 -4.81 -4.08
N GLN A 82 3.50 -4.35 -4.87
CA GLN A 82 3.65 -3.17 -5.71
C GLN A 82 3.83 -1.90 -4.86
N LEU A 83 3.03 -1.72 -3.81
CA LEU A 83 3.22 -0.61 -2.86
C LEU A 83 4.62 -0.60 -2.24
N GLY A 84 5.18 -1.78 -1.93
CA GLY A 84 6.55 -1.90 -1.42
C GLY A 84 7.60 -1.38 -2.40
N LYS A 85 7.45 -1.69 -3.69
CA LYS A 85 8.34 -1.19 -4.75
C LYS A 85 8.18 0.32 -4.95
N ASP A 86 6.95 0.79 -4.96
CA ASP A 86 6.63 2.20 -5.12
C ASP A 86 7.19 3.02 -3.95
N LEU A 87 7.02 2.53 -2.72
CA LEU A 87 7.59 3.17 -1.52
C LEU A 87 9.12 3.23 -1.59
N ALA A 88 9.78 2.14 -1.99
CA ALA A 88 11.24 2.13 -2.14
C ALA A 88 11.72 3.18 -3.17
N PHE A 89 11.00 3.34 -4.29
CA PHE A 89 11.29 4.40 -5.26
C PHE A 89 11.08 5.79 -4.64
N LEU A 90 9.97 6.01 -3.95
CA LEU A 90 9.64 7.29 -3.31
C LEU A 90 10.69 7.67 -2.26
N GLU A 91 11.16 6.72 -1.47
CA GLU A 91 12.20 6.93 -0.47
C GLU A 91 13.56 7.29 -1.06
N ALA A 92 13.93 6.64 -2.16
CA ALA A 92 15.15 6.98 -2.89
C ALA A 92 15.11 8.40 -3.47
N ASN A 93 13.90 8.96 -3.69
CA ASN A 93 13.70 10.30 -4.26
C ASN A 93 13.26 11.36 -3.23
N LYS A 94 13.33 11.07 -1.92
CA LYS A 94 13.05 12.06 -0.85
C LYS A 94 13.82 13.38 -0.99
N PRO A 95 15.10 13.42 -1.41
CA PRO A 95 15.84 14.68 -1.50
C PRO A 95 15.23 15.72 -2.45
N VAL A 96 14.40 15.30 -3.40
CA VAL A 96 13.75 16.18 -4.39
C VAL A 96 12.24 16.30 -4.19
N ALA A 97 11.71 15.68 -3.15
CA ALA A 97 10.28 15.72 -2.84
C ALA A 97 9.90 17.04 -2.17
N THR A 98 8.67 17.49 -2.39
CA THR A 98 8.08 18.61 -1.63
C THR A 98 7.82 18.20 -0.19
N GLU A 99 7.59 19.15 0.71
CA GLU A 99 7.28 18.90 2.12
C GLU A 99 6.05 17.98 2.28
N ASN A 100 4.98 18.23 1.51
CA ASN A 100 3.79 17.38 1.54
C ASN A 100 4.09 15.96 1.01
N GLN A 101 4.91 15.83 -0.04
CA GLN A 101 5.32 14.54 -0.57
C GLN A 101 6.16 13.76 0.45
N LEU A 102 7.08 14.42 1.15
CA LEU A 102 7.84 13.82 2.25
C LEU A 102 6.90 13.32 3.35
N MET A 103 5.94 14.13 3.75
CA MET A 103 4.95 13.78 4.76
C MET A 103 4.14 12.53 4.35
N ALA A 104 3.71 12.47 3.08
CA ALA A 104 3.00 11.30 2.56
C ALA A 104 3.85 10.03 2.59
N ILE A 105 5.13 10.12 2.22
CA ILE A 105 6.06 8.99 2.23
C ILE A 105 6.31 8.50 3.67
N ASP A 106 6.53 9.42 4.61
CA ASP A 106 6.83 9.08 6.00
C ASP A 106 5.62 8.45 6.71
N HIS A 107 4.40 8.91 6.40
CA HIS A 107 3.18 8.29 6.89
C HIS A 107 2.88 6.93 6.24
N ALA A 108 3.25 6.73 4.98
CA ALA A 108 2.98 5.49 4.28
C ALA A 108 3.77 4.30 4.83
N ARG A 109 5.04 4.51 5.20
CA ARG A 109 5.95 3.44 5.62
C ARG A 109 5.41 2.55 6.74
N PRO A 110 5.08 3.06 7.95
CA PRO A 110 4.70 2.20 9.07
C PRO A 110 3.41 1.41 8.78
N HIS A 111 2.47 2.00 8.04
CA HIS A 111 1.25 1.29 7.67
C HIS A 111 1.52 0.17 6.68
N LEU A 112 2.37 0.39 5.66
CA LEU A 112 2.71 -0.63 4.69
C LEU A 112 3.51 -1.77 5.30
N GLU A 113 4.44 -1.49 6.22
CA GLU A 113 5.17 -2.50 6.98
C GLU A 113 4.20 -3.37 7.79
N SER A 114 3.26 -2.76 8.51
CA SER A 114 2.24 -3.50 9.27
C SER A 114 1.32 -4.33 8.37
N ILE A 115 0.92 -3.82 7.19
CA ILE A 115 0.14 -4.59 6.21
C ILE A 115 0.93 -5.82 5.75
N ALA A 116 2.21 -5.65 5.40
CA ALA A 116 3.05 -6.74 4.90
C ALA A 116 3.27 -7.83 5.95
N GLU A 117 3.51 -7.44 7.22
CA GLU A 117 3.71 -8.36 8.34
C GLU A 117 2.42 -9.14 8.65
N THR A 118 1.30 -8.45 8.80
CA THR A 118 0.03 -9.08 9.16
C THR A 118 -0.56 -9.91 8.02
N LEU A 119 -0.38 -9.50 6.77
CA LEU A 119 -0.76 -10.30 5.60
C LEU A 119 0.09 -11.58 5.52
N THR A 120 1.39 -11.48 5.80
CA THR A 120 2.28 -12.65 5.86
C THR A 120 1.82 -13.62 6.95
N LEU A 121 1.48 -13.12 8.13
CA LEU A 121 0.94 -13.94 9.22
C LEU A 121 -0.36 -14.64 8.80
N ALA A 122 -1.31 -13.92 8.19
CA ALA A 122 -2.57 -14.51 7.74
C ALA A 122 -2.33 -15.64 6.71
N ILE A 123 -1.38 -15.48 5.80
CA ILE A 123 -1.00 -16.51 4.82
C ILE A 123 -0.39 -17.74 5.54
N GLN A 124 0.55 -17.51 6.46
CA GLN A 124 1.21 -18.59 7.21
C GLN A 124 0.21 -19.41 8.01
N LEU A 125 -0.72 -18.78 8.71
CA LEU A 125 -1.75 -19.47 9.48
C LEU A 125 -2.59 -20.42 8.61
N VAL A 126 -2.97 -20.01 7.40
CA VAL A 126 -3.74 -20.84 6.48
C VAL A 126 -2.89 -21.97 5.88
N ASP A 127 -1.61 -21.72 5.63
CA ASP A 127 -0.68 -22.73 5.12
C ASP A 127 -0.37 -23.82 6.15
N GLU A 128 -0.31 -23.45 7.44
CA GLU A 128 -0.09 -24.39 8.56
C GLU A 128 -1.32 -25.30 8.76
N ASP A 129 -2.50 -24.72 8.90
CA ASP A 129 -3.76 -25.48 8.98
C ASP A 129 -4.89 -24.66 8.34
N ARG A 130 -5.53 -25.23 7.33
CA ARG A 130 -6.69 -24.64 6.62
C ARG A 130 -7.84 -24.25 7.52
N ARG A 131 -7.97 -24.87 8.70
CA ARG A 131 -8.98 -24.53 9.71
C ARG A 131 -8.70 -23.20 10.41
N ASN A 132 -7.48 -22.70 10.33
CA ASN A 132 -7.06 -21.44 10.93
C ASN A 132 -7.80 -20.21 10.36
N VAL A 133 -8.46 -20.32 9.19
CA VAL A 133 -9.34 -19.26 8.69
C VAL A 133 -10.47 -18.88 9.66
N ASN A 134 -10.77 -19.77 10.63
CA ASN A 134 -11.75 -19.53 11.68
C ASN A 134 -11.10 -19.23 13.05
N SER A 135 -9.77 -19.17 13.13
CA SER A 135 -9.07 -18.84 14.38
C SER A 135 -9.17 -17.35 14.69
N THR A 136 -9.10 -17.03 15.98
CA THR A 136 -9.07 -15.63 16.44
C THR A 136 -7.86 -14.90 15.88
N GLU A 137 -6.71 -15.57 15.85
CA GLU A 137 -5.45 -15.02 15.35
C GLU A 137 -5.53 -14.64 13.86
N TYR A 138 -6.15 -15.48 13.03
CA TYR A 138 -6.39 -15.17 11.63
C TYR A 138 -7.33 -13.96 11.47
N VAL A 139 -8.42 -13.94 12.22
CA VAL A 139 -9.39 -12.83 12.19
C VAL A 139 -8.74 -11.52 12.63
N GLU A 140 -7.90 -11.55 13.66
CA GLU A 140 -7.14 -10.38 14.12
C GLU A 140 -6.13 -9.92 13.06
N ALA A 141 -5.40 -10.83 12.44
CA ALA A 141 -4.47 -10.50 11.37
C ALA A 141 -5.19 -9.83 10.18
N VAL A 142 -6.33 -10.37 9.73
CA VAL A 142 -7.14 -9.79 8.64
C VAL A 142 -7.69 -8.41 9.03
N ASN A 143 -8.18 -8.25 10.26
CA ASN A 143 -8.65 -6.94 10.75
C ASN A 143 -7.53 -5.91 10.80
N SER A 144 -6.33 -6.31 11.19
CA SER A 144 -5.14 -5.46 11.20
C SER A 144 -4.74 -5.03 9.78
N VAL A 145 -4.72 -5.97 8.82
CA VAL A 145 -4.48 -5.63 7.40
C VAL A 145 -5.47 -4.57 6.92
N TYR A 146 -6.77 -4.76 7.20
CA TYR A 146 -7.80 -3.79 6.81
C TYR A 146 -7.59 -2.42 7.47
N ALA A 147 -7.35 -2.39 8.77
CA ALA A 147 -7.17 -1.13 9.51
C ALA A 147 -5.98 -0.32 8.95
N HIS A 148 -4.83 -0.96 8.77
CA HIS A 148 -3.65 -0.30 8.23
C HIS A 148 -3.80 0.08 6.75
N ALA A 149 -4.50 -0.71 5.94
CA ALA A 149 -4.80 -0.37 4.54
C ALA A 149 -5.74 0.84 4.44
N HIS A 150 -6.74 0.91 5.32
CA HIS A 150 -7.65 2.05 5.41
C HIS A 150 -6.89 3.32 5.80
N ASP A 151 -6.06 3.26 6.84
CA ASP A 151 -5.29 4.40 7.34
C ASP A 151 -4.26 4.87 6.31
N LEU A 152 -3.54 3.92 5.65
CA LEU A 152 -2.61 4.22 4.57
C LEU A 152 -3.29 5.04 3.46
N HIS A 153 -4.39 4.53 2.92
CA HIS A 153 -5.12 5.20 1.84
C HIS A 153 -5.60 6.59 2.30
N THR A 154 -6.29 6.66 3.44
CA THR A 154 -6.91 7.91 3.93
C THR A 154 -5.88 8.99 4.19
N LYS A 155 -4.74 8.66 4.81
CA LYS A 155 -3.69 9.63 5.11
C LYS A 155 -2.98 10.13 3.86
N VAL A 156 -2.61 9.21 2.95
CA VAL A 156 -1.96 9.60 1.70
C VAL A 156 -2.89 10.44 0.84
N GLU A 157 -4.16 10.08 0.73
CA GLU A 157 -5.17 10.85 0.01
C GLU A 157 -5.32 12.27 0.58
N ALA A 158 -5.49 12.41 1.89
CA ALA A 158 -5.66 13.71 2.54
C ALA A 158 -4.47 14.65 2.31
N ILE A 159 -3.23 14.12 2.37
CA ILE A 159 -2.02 14.91 2.13
C ILE A 159 -1.93 15.37 0.67
N LEU A 160 -2.22 14.48 -0.29
CA LEU A 160 -2.18 14.82 -1.71
C LEU A 160 -3.29 15.81 -2.10
N ASP A 161 -4.47 15.69 -1.51
CA ASP A 161 -5.57 16.64 -1.73
C ASP A 161 -5.26 18.02 -1.16
N LEU A 162 -4.57 18.09 -0.01
CA LEU A 162 -4.05 19.34 0.55
C LEU A 162 -3.05 20.00 -0.41
N GLU A 163 -2.09 19.23 -0.96
CA GLU A 163 -1.13 19.73 -1.95
C GLU A 163 -1.83 20.29 -3.20
N ALA A 164 -2.79 19.53 -3.74
CA ALA A 164 -3.57 19.95 -4.89
C ALA A 164 -4.38 21.22 -4.64
N SER A 165 -4.95 21.36 -3.43
CA SER A 165 -5.69 22.56 -3.02
C SER A 165 -4.78 23.78 -2.93
N LYS A 166 -3.60 23.65 -2.32
CA LYS A 166 -2.60 24.72 -2.21
C LYS A 166 -2.19 25.24 -3.59
N VAL A 167 -1.88 24.32 -4.52
CA VAL A 167 -1.52 24.68 -5.90
C VAL A 167 -2.66 25.45 -6.62
N ARG A 168 -3.93 25.13 -6.32
CA ARG A 168 -5.08 25.83 -6.88
C ARG A 168 -5.20 27.24 -6.32
N PHE A 169 -5.01 27.44 -5.02
CA PHE A 169 -5.05 28.74 -4.37
C PHE A 169 -3.94 29.65 -4.90
N ASP A 170 -2.71 29.16 -5.00
CA ASP A 170 -1.57 29.92 -5.51
C ASP A 170 -1.81 30.42 -6.95
N LYS A 171 -2.54 29.67 -7.77
CA LYS A 171 -2.92 30.09 -9.13
C LYS A 171 -4.03 31.14 -9.17
N LEU A 172 -4.87 31.22 -8.15
CA LEU A 172 -5.96 32.20 -8.08
C LEU A 172 -5.51 33.54 -7.52
N GLU A 173 -4.42 33.55 -6.74
CA GLU A 173 -3.88 34.78 -6.12
C GLU A 173 -2.95 35.60 -7.04
N LEU A 174 -2.65 35.12 -8.25
CA LEU A 174 -1.94 35.91 -9.28
C LEU A 174 -2.94 36.48 -10.30
N PRO A 175 -3.66 37.61 -10.00
CA PRO A 175 -4.27 38.37 -11.07
C PRO A 175 -3.14 38.97 -11.90
N ASP A 176 -3.29 38.87 -13.18
CA ASP A 176 -2.38 39.42 -14.21
C ASP A 176 -2.32 40.95 -14.09
N LEU A 177 -1.44 41.43 -13.20
CA LEU A 177 -1.19 42.88 -13.04
C LEU A 177 -0.37 43.48 -14.19
N SER A 178 -0.03 42.68 -15.21
CA SER A 178 0.81 43.09 -16.34
C SER A 178 0.03 43.91 -17.41
N ASN A 179 -1.29 44.07 -17.30
CA ASN A 179 -2.10 44.72 -18.35
C ASN A 179 -2.85 46.00 -17.93
N GLN A 180 -2.39 46.71 -16.89
CA GLN A 180 -2.88 48.06 -16.52
C GLN A 180 -1.79 49.10 -16.70
N GLY A 181 -1.28 49.26 -17.90
CA GLY A 181 -0.27 50.28 -18.22
C GLY A 181 -0.24 50.61 -19.71
N SER A 182 -1.28 51.24 -20.24
CA SER A 182 -1.21 52.03 -21.48
C SER A 182 -2.31 53.07 -21.52
#